data_9efe7b8d019a25dd2202ed0df35d6e00
#
_entry.id   9efe7b8d019a25dd2202ed0df35d6e00
#
_cell.length_a   1.000
_cell.length_b   1.000
_cell.length_c   1.000
_cell.angle_alpha   90.00
_cell.angle_beta   90.00
_cell.angle_gamma   90.00
#
_symmetry.space_group_name_H-M   'P 1'
#
loop_
_entity.id
_entity.type
_entity.pdbx_description
1 polymer ?
#
loop_
_entity_poly.entity_id
_entity_poly.type
_entity_poly.pdbx_seq_one_letter_code
_entity_poly.pdbx_strand_id
1 'polypeptide(L)'
;MRPLLKLNTYLAKYRWHLLLGTVFIVLSNLFAVYSPQVVREAIDLIAQGIGQMDKPAAERVLPVPETLQLWVGWTGLDLEGRLAQLQTSDAMKATVAWFAGLLAILFLAFALLKGFFLFLMRQTIIVVSRLIEYDLKNTIYAHYQQLDRAFYKRNSTGDLMNRISEDV
;
A
#
# COMPACT_ATOMS: atom_id res chain seq x y z
N MET A 1 13.49 -2.15 -33.28
CA MET A 1 13.62 -1.71 -31.88
C MET A 1 13.60 -0.18 -31.67
N ARG A 2 13.60 0.63 -32.74
CA ARG A 2 13.52 2.10 -32.65
C ARG A 2 12.20 2.69 -32.14
N PRO A 3 11.01 2.04 -32.32
CA PRO A 3 9.74 2.62 -31.83
C PRO A 3 9.66 2.69 -30.30
N LEU A 4 10.22 1.69 -29.58
CA LEU A 4 10.23 1.67 -28.10
C LEU A 4 11.09 2.79 -27.50
N LEU A 5 12.10 3.27 -28.21
CA LEU A 5 12.94 4.40 -27.77
C LEU A 5 12.15 5.73 -27.73
N LYS A 6 11.14 5.88 -28.60
CA LYS A 6 10.25 7.06 -28.57
C LYS A 6 9.37 7.10 -27.33
N LEU A 7 8.94 5.93 -26.84
CA LEU A 7 8.18 5.82 -25.59
C LEU A 7 8.98 6.33 -24.39
N ASN A 8 10.30 6.13 -24.39
CA ASN A 8 11.18 6.61 -23.32
C ASN A 8 11.13 8.14 -23.16
N THR A 9 10.90 8.88 -24.22
CA THR A 9 10.77 10.35 -24.19
C THR A 9 9.51 10.76 -23.38
N TYR A 10 8.41 10.04 -23.54
CA TYR A 10 7.17 10.28 -22.78
C TYR A 10 7.31 9.85 -21.32
N LEU A 11 7.96 8.71 -21.05
CA LEU A 11 8.27 8.27 -19.69
C LEU A 11 9.16 9.28 -18.96
N ALA A 12 10.15 9.86 -19.65
CA ALA A 12 11.01 10.90 -19.07
C ALA A 12 10.24 12.19 -18.79
N LYS A 13 9.23 12.55 -19.61
CA LYS A 13 8.35 13.70 -19.38
C LYS A 13 7.55 13.55 -18.08
N TYR A 14 7.05 12.35 -17.80
CA TYR A 14 6.21 12.06 -16.63
C TYR A 14 6.97 11.35 -15.47
N ARG A 15 8.31 11.47 -15.44
CA ARG A 15 9.17 10.80 -14.45
C ARG A 15 8.77 11.06 -13.00
N TRP A 16 8.29 12.26 -12.67
CA TRP A 16 7.88 12.62 -11.32
C TRP A 16 6.65 11.84 -10.85
N HIS A 17 5.67 11.65 -11.72
CA HIS A 17 4.49 10.84 -11.40
C HIS A 17 4.87 9.36 -11.26
N LEU A 18 5.78 8.86 -12.10
CA LEU A 18 6.28 7.49 -12.00
C LEU A 18 7.06 7.26 -10.70
N LEU A 19 7.92 8.22 -10.31
CA LEU A 19 8.63 8.18 -9.04
C LEU A 19 7.65 8.17 -7.86
N LEU A 20 6.63 9.00 -7.90
CA LEU A 20 5.60 9.07 -6.87
C LEU A 20 4.80 7.76 -6.77
N GLY A 21 4.44 7.17 -7.92
CA GLY A 21 3.84 5.84 -7.97
C GLY A 21 4.74 4.75 -7.36
N THR A 22 6.05 4.79 -7.64
CA THR A 22 7.04 3.87 -7.06
C THR A 22 7.14 4.04 -5.54
N VAL A 23 7.14 5.27 -5.04
CA VAL A 23 7.12 5.54 -3.59
C VAL A 23 5.88 4.93 -2.94
N PHE A 24 4.70 5.08 -3.55
CA PHE A 24 3.46 4.48 -3.03
C PHE A 24 3.51 2.95 -3.04
N ILE A 25 4.13 2.31 -4.04
CA ILE A 25 4.36 0.86 -4.06
C ILE A 25 5.22 0.44 -2.86
N VAL A 26 6.34 1.15 -2.63
CA VAL A 26 7.26 0.84 -1.52
C VAL A 26 6.53 0.98 -0.18
N LEU A 27 5.80 2.07 0.03
CA LEU A 27 5.03 2.29 1.26
C LEU A 27 3.95 1.21 1.45
N SER A 28 3.19 0.88 0.41
CA SER A 28 2.18 -0.19 0.48
C SER A 28 2.78 -1.54 0.84
N ASN A 29 3.93 -1.90 0.24
CA ASN A 29 4.63 -3.14 0.52
C ASN A 29 5.22 -3.16 1.94
N LEU A 30 5.69 -2.03 2.44
CA LEU A 30 6.20 -1.91 3.81
C LEU A 30 5.10 -2.28 4.82
N PHE A 31 3.90 -1.71 4.70
CA PHE A 31 2.77 -2.07 5.54
C PHE A 31 2.30 -3.53 5.33
N ALA A 32 2.45 -4.07 4.12
CA ALA A 32 2.15 -5.47 3.84
C ALA A 32 3.07 -6.44 4.59
N VAL A 33 4.34 -6.08 4.78
CA VAL A 33 5.33 -6.91 5.51
C VAL A 33 5.07 -6.88 7.02
N TYR A 34 4.66 -5.73 7.57
CA TYR A 34 4.39 -5.62 9.01
C TYR A 34 3.07 -6.30 9.44
N SER A 35 2.06 -6.38 8.55
CA SER A 35 0.77 -6.99 8.89
C SER A 35 0.85 -8.42 9.45
N PRO A 36 1.60 -9.38 8.85
CA PRO A 36 1.74 -10.73 9.41
C PRO A 36 2.47 -10.78 10.76
N GLN A 37 3.40 -9.84 11.00
CA GLN A 37 4.13 -9.75 12.27
C GLN A 37 3.19 -9.39 13.42
N VAL A 38 2.31 -8.41 13.21
CA VAL A 38 1.29 -8.02 14.21
C VAL A 38 0.36 -9.18 14.54
N VAL A 39 -0.07 -9.95 13.55
CA VAL A 39 -0.92 -11.13 13.75
C VAL A 39 -0.20 -12.21 14.55
N ARG A 40 1.07 -12.47 14.23
CA ARG A 40 1.90 -13.43 14.97
C ARG A 40 2.05 -13.02 16.43
N GLU A 41 2.41 -11.76 16.69
CA GLU A 41 2.54 -11.26 18.06
C GLU A 41 1.23 -11.32 18.84
N ALA A 42 0.08 -11.09 18.20
CA ALA A 42 -1.22 -11.23 18.82
C ALA A 42 -1.51 -12.69 19.24
N ILE A 43 -1.19 -13.66 18.37
CA ILE A 43 -1.34 -15.09 18.66
C ILE A 43 -0.40 -15.51 19.78
N ASP A 44 0.87 -15.12 19.71
CA ASP A 44 1.88 -15.43 20.71
C ASP A 44 1.52 -14.83 22.08
N LEU A 45 0.99 -13.61 22.11
CA LEU A 45 0.51 -12.97 23.33
C LEU A 45 -0.64 -13.75 23.98
N ILE A 46 -1.63 -14.16 23.19
CA ILE A 46 -2.78 -14.93 23.69
C ILE A 46 -2.32 -16.30 24.20
N ALA A 47 -1.48 -17.00 23.44
CA ALA A 47 -0.96 -18.31 23.82
C ALA A 47 -0.14 -18.25 25.12
N GLN A 48 0.72 -17.26 25.26
CA GLN A 48 1.51 -17.02 26.47
C GLN A 48 0.62 -16.60 27.64
N GLY A 49 -0.36 -15.72 27.41
CA GLY A 49 -1.32 -15.33 28.44
C GLY A 49 -2.10 -16.51 29.01
N ILE A 50 -2.54 -17.44 28.17
CA ILE A 50 -3.20 -18.67 28.61
C ILE A 50 -2.24 -19.55 29.43
N GLY A 51 -1.00 -19.76 28.97
CA GLY A 51 -0.01 -20.59 29.63
C GLY A 51 0.47 -20.03 30.99
N GLN A 52 0.32 -18.72 31.22
CA GLN A 52 0.68 -18.08 32.50
C GLN A 52 -0.47 -18.10 33.50
N MET A 53 -1.72 -18.42 33.11
CA MET A 53 -2.85 -18.45 34.05
C MET A 53 -2.73 -19.52 35.11
N ASP A 54 -2.07 -20.64 34.79
CA ASP A 54 -1.86 -21.77 35.74
C ASP A 54 -0.70 -21.53 36.69
N LYS A 55 0.10 -20.47 36.54
CA LYS A 55 1.23 -20.15 37.39
C LYS A 55 0.83 -19.30 38.58
N PRO A 56 1.57 -19.39 39.71
CA PRO A 56 1.35 -18.52 40.86
C PRO A 56 1.56 -17.05 40.49
N ALA A 57 0.80 -16.16 41.13
CA ALA A 57 0.75 -14.73 40.78
C ALA A 57 2.12 -14.02 40.74
N ALA A 58 3.06 -14.45 41.59
CA ALA A 58 4.40 -13.89 41.69
C ALA A 58 5.32 -14.23 40.48
N GLU A 59 4.98 -15.27 39.72
CA GLU A 59 5.77 -15.74 38.57
C GLU A 59 5.15 -15.36 37.20
N ARG A 60 4.02 -14.66 37.23
CA ARG A 60 3.33 -14.25 35.98
C ARG A 60 4.05 -13.12 35.32
N VAL A 61 4.61 -13.37 34.14
CA VAL A 61 5.25 -12.37 33.28
C VAL A 61 4.58 -12.38 31.92
N LEU A 62 4.06 -11.27 31.53
CA LEU A 62 3.51 -11.07 30.17
C LEU A 62 4.51 -10.25 29.36
N PRO A 63 5.16 -10.82 28.34
CA PRO A 63 6.04 -10.03 27.48
C PRO A 63 5.19 -9.06 26.65
N VAL A 64 5.61 -7.81 26.62
CA VAL A 64 4.98 -6.81 25.75
C VAL A 64 5.47 -7.04 24.32
N PRO A 65 4.56 -7.21 23.35
CA PRO A 65 4.93 -7.37 21.96
C PRO A 65 5.81 -6.22 21.44
N GLU A 66 6.85 -6.54 20.67
CA GLU A 66 7.80 -5.53 20.14
C GLU A 66 7.11 -4.46 19.31
N THR A 67 6.15 -4.86 18.49
CA THR A 67 5.37 -3.89 17.70
C THR A 67 4.59 -2.93 18.58
N LEU A 68 4.02 -3.38 19.69
CA LEU A 68 3.35 -2.49 20.63
C LEU A 68 4.33 -1.53 21.30
N GLN A 69 5.52 -1.98 21.70
CA GLN A 69 6.52 -1.12 22.32
C GLN A 69 6.91 0.04 21.38
N LEU A 70 7.13 -0.26 20.10
CA LEU A 70 7.49 0.74 19.10
C LEU A 70 6.39 1.76 18.87
N TRP A 71 5.13 1.30 18.72
CA TRP A 71 4.02 2.17 18.31
C TRP A 71 3.34 2.86 19.51
N VAL A 72 3.29 2.20 20.68
CA VAL A 72 2.70 2.79 21.88
C VAL A 72 3.59 3.83 22.51
N GLY A 73 4.92 3.73 22.38
CA GLY A 73 5.84 4.79 22.76
C GLY A 73 5.50 6.16 22.15
N TRP A 74 4.84 6.18 20.98
CA TRP A 74 4.36 7.39 20.32
C TRP A 74 3.01 7.89 20.82
N THR A 75 2.18 7.01 21.40
CA THR A 75 0.81 7.34 21.86
C THR A 75 0.74 7.69 23.34
N GLY A 76 1.82 7.50 24.11
CA GLY A 76 1.88 7.79 25.54
C GLY A 76 0.98 6.89 26.41
N LEU A 77 0.56 5.73 25.90
CA LEU A 77 -0.23 4.76 26.66
C LEU A 77 0.64 4.09 27.73
N ASP A 78 0.18 4.07 28.97
CA ASP A 78 0.88 3.48 30.11
C ASP A 78 0.75 1.94 30.09
N LEU A 79 1.72 1.28 29.41
CA LEU A 79 1.82 -0.18 29.36
C LEU A 79 2.31 -0.76 30.69
N GLU A 80 3.26 -0.05 31.34
CA GLU A 80 3.89 -0.53 32.58
C GLU A 80 2.91 -0.55 33.73
N GLY A 81 2.06 0.47 33.85
CA GLY A 81 1.02 0.51 34.87
C GLY A 81 0.00 -0.63 34.74
N ARG A 82 -0.29 -1.06 33.51
CA ARG A 82 -1.16 -2.22 33.29
C ARG A 82 -0.49 -3.57 33.59
N LEU A 83 0.80 -3.68 33.33
CA LEU A 83 1.58 -4.88 33.66
C LEU A 83 1.74 -5.06 35.18
N ALA A 84 1.80 -3.98 35.93
CA ALA A 84 1.88 -4.02 37.39
C ALA A 84 0.60 -4.60 38.06
N GLN A 85 -0.53 -4.63 37.34
CA GLN A 85 -1.82 -5.12 37.88
C GLN A 85 -2.07 -6.61 37.65
N LEU A 86 -1.08 -7.40 37.20
CA LEU A 86 -1.23 -8.82 36.82
C LEU A 86 -1.40 -9.80 38.03
N GLN A 87 -1.71 -9.32 39.22
CA GLN A 87 -1.79 -10.15 40.41
C GLN A 87 -2.99 -11.12 40.45
N THR A 88 -4.09 -10.78 39.79
CA THR A 88 -5.32 -11.58 39.76
C THR A 88 -5.49 -12.24 38.39
N SER A 89 -6.06 -13.45 38.34
CA SER A 89 -6.33 -14.15 37.06
C SER A 89 -7.28 -13.37 36.13
N ASP A 90 -8.25 -12.65 36.69
CA ASP A 90 -9.19 -11.84 35.90
C ASP A 90 -8.54 -10.57 35.38
N ALA A 91 -7.63 -9.95 36.16
CA ALA A 91 -6.82 -8.82 35.69
C ALA A 91 -5.89 -9.25 34.54
N MET A 92 -5.35 -10.47 34.58
CA MET A 92 -4.53 -11.00 33.50
C MET A 92 -5.33 -11.20 32.21
N LYS A 93 -6.53 -11.79 32.28
CA LYS A 93 -7.41 -11.94 31.13
C LYS A 93 -7.77 -10.57 30.51
N ALA A 94 -8.09 -9.60 31.37
CA ALA A 94 -8.42 -8.24 30.92
C ALA A 94 -7.21 -7.57 30.25
N THR A 95 -6.00 -7.74 30.77
CA THR A 95 -4.77 -7.17 30.20
C THR A 95 -4.42 -7.83 28.86
N VAL A 96 -4.51 -9.16 28.75
CA VAL A 96 -4.32 -9.89 27.49
C VAL A 96 -5.33 -9.44 26.45
N ALA A 97 -6.61 -9.34 26.82
CA ALA A 97 -7.66 -8.87 25.92
C ALA A 97 -7.44 -7.42 25.46
N TRP A 98 -6.96 -6.55 26.34
CA TRP A 98 -6.65 -5.16 26.01
C TRP A 98 -5.46 -5.05 25.03
N PHE A 99 -4.37 -5.79 25.26
CA PHE A 99 -3.23 -5.82 24.33
C PHE A 99 -3.62 -6.45 23.00
N ALA A 100 -4.39 -7.54 23.00
CA ALA A 100 -4.90 -8.13 21.76
C ALA A 100 -5.81 -7.15 20.99
N GLY A 101 -6.61 -6.37 21.71
CA GLY A 101 -7.42 -5.31 21.13
C GLY A 101 -6.58 -4.20 20.47
N LEU A 102 -5.49 -3.77 21.13
CA LEU A 102 -4.56 -2.81 20.55
C LEU A 102 -3.88 -3.35 19.29
N LEU A 103 -3.43 -4.61 19.31
CA LEU A 103 -2.83 -5.26 18.14
C LEU A 103 -3.84 -5.40 17.00
N ALA A 104 -5.11 -5.68 17.30
CA ALA A 104 -6.18 -5.73 16.30
C ALA A 104 -6.42 -4.35 15.66
N ILE A 105 -6.41 -3.28 16.45
CA ILE A 105 -6.55 -1.89 15.95
C ILE A 105 -5.32 -1.53 15.08
N LEU A 106 -4.12 -1.89 15.53
CA LEU A 106 -2.88 -1.65 14.79
C LEU A 106 -2.86 -2.41 13.46
N PHE A 107 -3.30 -3.66 13.46
CA PHE A 107 -3.46 -4.47 12.25
C PHE A 107 -4.45 -3.81 11.26
N LEU A 108 -5.59 -3.35 11.77
CA LEU A 108 -6.59 -2.64 10.95
C LEU A 108 -6.02 -1.35 10.37
N ALA A 109 -5.27 -0.59 11.17
CA ALA A 109 -4.60 0.63 10.71
C ALA A 109 -3.60 0.34 9.58
N PHE A 110 -2.78 -0.71 9.71
CA PHE A 110 -1.85 -1.13 8.66
C PHE A 110 -2.57 -1.59 7.40
N ALA A 111 -3.67 -2.33 7.54
CA ALA A 111 -4.49 -2.76 6.40
C ALA A 111 -5.10 -1.56 5.65
N LEU A 112 -5.60 -0.56 6.37
CA LEU A 112 -6.13 0.68 5.79
C LEU A 112 -5.04 1.50 5.11
N LEU A 113 -3.88 1.68 5.75
CA LEU A 113 -2.75 2.41 5.17
C LEU A 113 -2.23 1.72 3.91
N LYS A 114 -2.08 0.39 3.93
CA LYS A 114 -1.73 -0.41 2.76
C LYS A 114 -2.72 -0.18 1.62
N GLY A 115 -4.02 -0.29 1.90
CA GLY A 115 -5.09 -0.09 0.93
C GLY A 115 -5.10 1.32 0.36
N PHE A 116 -4.87 2.33 1.19
CA PHE A 116 -4.78 3.72 0.80
C PHE A 116 -3.59 3.98 -0.15
N PHE A 117 -2.40 3.52 0.20
CA PHE A 117 -1.22 3.67 -0.67
C PHE A 117 -1.34 2.87 -1.98
N LEU A 118 -1.97 1.69 -1.92
CA LEU A 118 -2.27 0.90 -3.12
C LEU A 118 -3.24 1.64 -4.06
N PHE A 119 -4.25 2.31 -3.50
CA PHE A 119 -5.17 3.14 -4.26
C PHE A 119 -4.44 4.33 -4.91
N LEU A 120 -3.62 5.06 -4.17
CA LEU A 120 -2.84 6.18 -4.70
C LEU A 120 -1.90 5.75 -5.83
N MET A 121 -1.22 4.61 -5.67
CA MET A 121 -0.38 4.03 -6.71
C MET A 121 -1.17 3.77 -7.99
N ARG A 122 -2.31 3.08 -7.86
CA ARG A 122 -3.19 2.77 -8.98
C ARG A 122 -3.66 4.02 -9.70
N GLN A 123 -4.10 5.02 -8.95
CA GLN A 123 -4.55 6.31 -9.50
C GLN A 123 -3.43 7.02 -10.25
N THR A 124 -2.23 7.05 -9.69
CA THR A 124 -1.05 7.69 -10.30
C THR A 124 -0.69 7.02 -11.64
N ILE A 125 -0.65 5.68 -11.68
CA ILE A 125 -0.33 4.92 -12.90
C ILE A 125 -1.39 5.14 -13.98
N ILE A 126 -2.68 5.10 -13.62
CA ILE A 126 -3.77 5.35 -14.57
C ILE A 126 -3.68 6.76 -15.16
N VAL A 127 -3.43 7.77 -14.33
CA VAL A 127 -3.27 9.16 -14.81
C VAL A 127 -2.09 9.28 -15.78
N VAL A 128 -0.94 8.69 -15.46
CA VAL A 128 0.23 8.70 -16.35
C VAL A 128 -0.09 8.01 -17.69
N SER A 129 -0.74 6.86 -17.65
CA SER A 129 -1.16 6.15 -18.86
C SER A 129 -2.04 7.02 -19.77
N ARG A 130 -3.05 7.68 -19.18
CA ARG A 130 -3.94 8.58 -19.91
C ARG A 130 -3.23 9.81 -20.47
N LEU A 131 -2.26 10.37 -19.75
CA LEU A 131 -1.48 11.51 -20.25
C LEU A 131 -0.57 11.11 -21.42
N ILE A 132 0.03 9.93 -21.36
CA ILE A 132 0.85 9.40 -22.47
C ILE A 132 -0.03 9.12 -23.70
N GLU A 133 -1.19 8.48 -23.50
CA GLU A 133 -2.17 8.24 -24.57
C GLU A 133 -2.61 9.56 -25.23
N TYR A 134 -2.92 10.58 -24.46
CA TYR A 134 -3.29 11.89 -24.93
C TYR A 134 -2.18 12.54 -25.78
N ASP A 135 -0.95 12.52 -25.28
CA ASP A 135 0.20 13.08 -26.00
C ASP A 135 0.47 12.34 -27.32
N LEU A 136 0.35 10.99 -27.31
CA LEU A 136 0.51 10.16 -28.52
C LEU A 136 -0.59 10.47 -29.55
N LYS A 137 -1.85 10.51 -29.13
CA LYS A 137 -2.98 10.84 -30.02
C LYS A 137 -2.82 12.23 -30.64
N ASN A 138 -2.42 13.22 -29.85
CA ASN A 138 -2.15 14.56 -30.38
C ASN A 138 -1.01 14.59 -31.39
N THR A 139 0.06 13.84 -31.14
CA THR A 139 1.21 13.75 -32.07
C THR A 139 0.80 13.11 -33.40
N ILE A 140 0.03 12.01 -33.33
CA ILE A 140 -0.48 11.32 -34.52
C ILE A 140 -1.46 12.22 -35.28
N TYR A 141 -2.37 12.88 -34.58
CA TYR A 141 -3.34 13.79 -35.18
C TYR A 141 -2.65 14.97 -35.90
N ALA A 142 -1.67 15.60 -35.26
CA ALA A 142 -0.87 16.66 -35.86
C ALA A 142 -0.13 16.18 -37.14
N HIS A 143 0.37 14.93 -37.11
CA HIS A 143 0.99 14.33 -38.29
C HIS A 143 -0.02 14.11 -39.43
N TYR A 144 -1.22 13.63 -39.13
CA TYR A 144 -2.27 13.43 -40.12
C TYR A 144 -2.72 14.75 -40.78
N GLN A 145 -2.74 15.85 -40.04
CA GLN A 145 -3.06 17.15 -40.62
C GLN A 145 -2.06 17.65 -41.67
N GLN A 146 -0.84 17.13 -41.66
CA GLN A 146 0.23 17.49 -42.60
C GLN A 146 0.25 16.60 -43.87
N LEU A 147 -0.58 15.55 -43.91
CA LEU A 147 -0.60 14.60 -45.03
C LEU A 147 -1.42 15.13 -46.20
N ASP A 148 -0.96 14.79 -47.41
CA ASP A 148 -1.53 15.24 -48.69
C ASP A 148 -2.88 14.58 -48.97
N ARG A 149 -3.72 15.26 -49.80
CA ARG A 149 -4.98 14.71 -50.28
C ARG A 149 -4.82 13.36 -51.02
N ALA A 150 -3.67 13.15 -51.68
CA ALA A 150 -3.35 11.88 -52.33
C ALA A 150 -3.28 10.70 -51.35
N PHE A 151 -2.82 10.94 -50.13
CA PHE A 151 -2.79 9.94 -49.06
C PHE A 151 -4.21 9.51 -48.65
N TYR A 152 -5.11 10.48 -48.44
CA TYR A 152 -6.49 10.22 -48.03
C TYR A 152 -7.36 9.57 -49.13
N LYS A 153 -6.99 9.72 -50.39
CA LYS A 153 -7.62 9.00 -51.49
C LYS A 153 -7.24 7.50 -51.52
N ARG A 154 -6.05 7.15 -51.01
CA ARG A 154 -5.55 5.77 -50.98
C ARG A 154 -5.91 5.04 -49.70
N ASN A 155 -6.08 5.75 -48.59
CA ASN A 155 -6.34 5.20 -47.29
C ASN A 155 -7.69 5.68 -46.78
N SER A 156 -8.53 4.75 -46.33
CA SER A 156 -9.83 5.08 -45.77
C SER A 156 -9.67 5.91 -44.48
N THR A 157 -10.34 7.05 -44.40
CA THR A 157 -10.33 7.90 -43.19
C THR A 157 -10.88 7.16 -41.97
N GLY A 158 -11.84 6.24 -42.18
CA GLY A 158 -12.38 5.41 -41.10
C GLY A 158 -11.35 4.42 -40.50
N ASP A 159 -10.53 3.77 -41.36
CA ASP A 159 -9.45 2.87 -40.90
C ASP A 159 -8.39 3.64 -40.12
N LEU A 160 -8.03 4.85 -40.59
CA LEU A 160 -7.07 5.70 -39.89
C LEU A 160 -7.58 6.15 -38.52
N MET A 161 -8.86 6.52 -38.42
CA MET A 161 -9.47 6.88 -37.14
C MET A 161 -9.58 5.71 -36.20
N ASN A 162 -9.89 4.52 -36.69
CA ASN A 162 -9.94 3.32 -35.88
C ASN A 162 -8.56 2.97 -35.26
N ARG A 163 -7.49 3.10 -36.06
CA ARG A 163 -6.11 2.89 -35.58
C ARG A 163 -5.70 3.89 -34.48
N ILE A 164 -6.12 5.16 -34.57
CA ILE A 164 -5.86 6.14 -33.51
C ILE A 164 -6.67 5.82 -32.25
N SER A 165 -7.88 5.29 -32.42
CA SER A 165 -8.81 5.07 -31.31
C SER A 165 -8.49 3.79 -30.55
N GLU A 166 -8.14 2.70 -31.26
CA GLU A 166 -8.00 1.36 -30.69
C GLU A 166 -6.55 0.90 -30.51
N ASP A 167 -5.61 1.35 -31.37
CA ASP A 167 -4.23 0.89 -31.38
C ASP A 167 -3.28 1.76 -30.52
N VAL A 168 -3.75 2.90 -30.00
CA VAL A 168 -3.02 3.86 -29.15
C VAL A 168 -3.67 3.96 -27.80
#